data_449d942ab63c3898a8f77ab25c24c7f9
#
_entry.id   449d942ab63c3898a8f77ab25c24c7f9
#
_cell.length_a   1.000
_cell.length_b   1.000
_cell.length_c   1.000
_cell.angle_alpha   90.00
_cell.angle_beta   90.00
_cell.angle_gamma   90.00
#
_symmetry.space_group_name_H-M   'P 1'
#
loop_
_entity.id
_entity.type
_entity.pdbx_description
1 polymer ?
#
loop_
_entity_poly.entity_id
_entity_poly.type
_entity_poly.pdbx_seq_one_letter_code
_entity_poly.pdbx_strand_id
1 'polypeptide(L)' 'MTLGERLIQLRAKAGLSQDTLAEQLGVSRQSVSKWENDASVPDLEKLVKLSGVLSLIHI' A
#
# COMPACT_ATOMS: atom_id res chain seq x y z
N MET A 1 5.25 15.06 -3.88
CA MET A 1 5.04 13.60 -3.85
C MET A 1 3.59 13.31 -3.50
N THR A 2 2.96 12.42 -4.25
CA THR A 2 1.58 12.02 -3.99
C THR A 2 1.54 10.83 -3.04
N LEU A 3 0.36 10.50 -2.52
CA LEU A 3 0.16 9.31 -1.71
C LEU A 3 0.53 8.05 -2.50
N GLY A 4 0.10 8.00 -3.76
CA GLY A 4 0.41 6.85 -4.62
C GLY A 4 1.90 6.64 -4.81
N GLU A 5 2.63 7.71 -5.08
CA GLU A 5 4.09 7.65 -5.22
C GLU A 5 4.74 7.19 -3.92
N ARG A 6 4.25 7.67 -2.79
CA ARG A 6 4.76 7.26 -1.48
C ARG A 6 4.53 5.78 -1.22
N LEU A 7 3.35 5.28 -1.60
CA LEU A 7 3.02 3.86 -1.46
C LEU A 7 3.96 2.99 -2.30
N ILE A 8 4.24 3.41 -3.53
CA ILE A 8 5.16 2.68 -4.40
C ILE A 8 6.54 2.58 -3.74
N GLN A 9 7.04 3.70 -3.22
CA GLN A 9 8.35 3.73 -2.57
C GLN A 9 8.39 2.84 -1.34
N LEU A 10 7.38 2.91 -0.49
CA LEU A 10 7.34 2.11 0.73
C LEU A 10 7.22 0.63 0.42
N ARG A 11 6.38 0.28 -0.56
CA ARG A 11 6.22 -1.11 -0.98
C ARG A 11 7.52 -1.67 -1.55
N ALA A 12 8.16 -0.91 -2.43
CA ALA A 12 9.43 -1.33 -3.04
C ALA A 12 10.52 -1.50 -1.99
N LYS A 13 10.58 -0.56 -1.04
CA LYS A 13 11.55 -0.62 0.05
C LYS A 13 11.33 -1.83 0.93
N ALA A 14 10.08 -2.23 1.11
CA ALA A 14 9.70 -3.40 1.88
C ALA A 14 9.92 -4.71 1.10
N GLY A 15 10.20 -4.62 -0.19
CA GLY A 15 10.38 -5.81 -1.03
C GLY A 15 9.09 -6.54 -1.34
N LEU A 16 7.95 -5.85 -1.28
CA LEU A 16 6.64 -6.46 -1.50
C LEU A 16 6.15 -6.18 -2.92
N SER A 17 5.51 -7.21 -3.54
CA SER A 17 4.78 -7.00 -4.78
C SER A 17 3.41 -6.39 -4.47
N GLN A 18 2.74 -5.87 -5.50
CA GLN A 18 1.36 -5.40 -5.34
C GLN A 18 0.44 -6.52 -4.86
N ASP A 19 0.62 -7.73 -5.39
CA ASP A 19 -0.18 -8.89 -4.98
C ASP A 19 0.02 -9.23 -3.51
N THR A 20 1.27 -9.25 -3.06
CA THR A 20 1.58 -9.56 -1.66
C THR A 20 0.99 -8.52 -0.72
N LEU A 21 1.16 -7.24 -1.06
CA LEU A 21 0.59 -6.17 -0.24
C LEU A 21 -0.93 -6.26 -0.18
N ALA A 22 -1.57 -6.48 -1.34
CA ALA A 22 -3.02 -6.64 -1.41
C ALA A 22 -3.51 -7.79 -0.53
N GLU A 23 -2.81 -8.91 -0.58
CA GLU A 23 -3.13 -10.07 0.24
C GLU A 23 -3.05 -9.76 1.73
N GLN A 24 -2.01 -9.06 2.15
CA GLN A 24 -1.83 -8.70 3.56
C GLN A 24 -2.90 -7.72 4.04
N LEU A 25 -3.42 -6.90 3.13
CA LEU A 25 -4.48 -5.93 3.45
C LEU A 25 -5.89 -6.51 3.31
N GLY A 26 -6.02 -7.67 2.70
CA GLY A 26 -7.33 -8.26 2.43
C GLY A 26 -8.09 -7.55 1.33
N VAL A 27 -7.39 -7.00 0.35
CA VAL A 27 -7.99 -6.29 -0.79
C VAL A 27 -7.50 -6.90 -2.09
N SER A 28 -8.09 -6.49 -3.23
CA SER A 28 -7.63 -6.94 -4.53
C SER A 28 -6.36 -6.20 -4.94
N ARG A 29 -5.56 -6.81 -5.83
CA ARG A 29 -4.41 -6.14 -6.41
C ARG A 29 -4.82 -4.86 -7.14
N GLN A 30 -5.99 -4.87 -7.76
CA GLN A 30 -6.51 -3.70 -8.46
C GLN A 30 -6.66 -2.50 -7.53
N SER A 31 -7.08 -2.74 -6.29
CA SER A 31 -7.20 -1.66 -5.30
C SER A 31 -5.84 -1.03 -5.03
N VAL A 32 -4.81 -1.84 -4.81
CA VAL A 32 -3.45 -1.35 -4.59
C VAL A 32 -2.96 -0.57 -5.81
N SER A 33 -3.19 -1.10 -7.01
CA SER A 33 -2.80 -0.45 -8.25
C SER A 33 -3.46 0.93 -8.40
N LYS A 34 -4.74 1.03 -8.09
CA LYS A 34 -5.47 2.30 -8.15
C LYS A 34 -4.92 3.31 -7.15
N TRP A 35 -4.59 2.87 -5.94
CA TRP A 35 -3.99 3.75 -4.93
C TRP A 35 -2.63 4.26 -5.41
N GLU A 36 -1.82 3.40 -6.01
CA GLU A 36 -0.49 3.77 -6.47
C GLU A 36 -0.52 4.70 -7.69
N ASN A 37 -1.60 4.65 -8.45
CA ASN A 37 -1.80 5.55 -9.60
C ASN A 37 -2.58 6.80 -9.24
N ASP A 38 -2.93 6.98 -7.97
CA ASP A 38 -3.75 8.10 -7.49
C ASP A 38 -5.15 8.13 -8.13
N ALA A 39 -5.61 6.97 -8.63
CA ALA A 39 -6.96 6.84 -9.18
C ALA A 39 -8.00 6.71 -8.08
N SER A 40 -7.61 6.25 -6.91
CA SER A 40 -8.46 6.20 -5.74
C SER A 40 -7.61 6.34 -4.48
N VAL A 41 -8.25 6.56 -3.33
CA VAL A 41 -7.57 6.74 -2.06
C VAL A 41 -8.06 5.64 -1.12
N PRO A 42 -7.15 4.97 -0.37
CA PRO A 42 -7.59 3.99 0.61
C PRO A 42 -8.42 4.65 1.70
N ASP A 43 -9.44 3.95 2.20
CA ASP A 43 -10.23 4.46 3.30
C ASP A 43 -9.42 4.41 4.61
N LEU A 44 -9.98 4.97 5.67
CA LEU A 44 -9.28 5.07 6.95
C LEU A 44 -8.82 3.71 7.46
N GLU A 45 -9.67 2.69 7.36
CA GLU A 45 -9.33 1.34 7.81
C GLU A 45 -8.12 0.79 7.06
N LYS A 46 -8.10 0.98 5.74
CA LYS A 46 -6.99 0.51 4.90
C LYS A 46 -5.73 1.32 5.14
N LEU A 47 -5.86 2.62 5.40
CA LEU A 47 -4.72 3.46 5.75
C LEU A 47 -4.06 3.00 7.05
N VAL A 48 -4.86 2.64 8.05
CA VAL A 48 -4.34 2.12 9.31
C VAL A 48 -3.60 0.80 9.09
N LYS A 49 -4.17 -0.10 8.29
CA LYS A 49 -3.53 -1.37 7.96
C LYS A 49 -2.23 -1.16 7.19
N LEU A 50 -2.23 -0.25 6.21
CA LEU A 50 -1.03 0.09 5.44
C LEU A 50 0.07 0.60 6.36
N SER A 51 -0.27 1.48 7.29
CA SER A 51 0.68 2.01 8.26
C SER A 51 1.29 0.88 9.09
N GLY A 52 0.47 -0.06 9.56
CA GLY A 52 0.96 -1.19 10.34
C GLY A 52 1.87 -2.11 9.55
N VAL A 53 1.45 -2.49 8.35
CA VAL A 53 2.23 -3.39 7.49
C VAL A 53 3.56 -2.76 7.08
N LEU A 54 3.53 -1.52 6.62
CA LEU A 54 4.73 -0.87 6.10
C LEU A 54 5.65 -0.36 7.21
N SER A 55 5.11 0.03 8.36
CA SER A 55 5.92 0.50 9.49
C SER A 55 6.68 -0.64 10.16
N LEU A 56 6.10 -1.83 10.22
CA LEU A 56 6.77 -3.00 10.81
C LEU A 56 8.06 -3.34 10.07
N ILE A 57 8.15 -2.97 8.80
CA ILE A 57 9.30 -3.26 7.96
C ILE A 57 10.40 -2.23 8.15
N HIS A 58 10.08 -1.08 8.70
CA HIS A 58 11.03 0.02 8.90
C HIS A 58 11.64 0.05 10.29
N ILE A 59 11.18 -0.81 11.16
CA ILE A 59 11.71 -0.94 12.50
C ILE A 59 12.79 -2.01 12.50
#